data_21e90f45a19c36e6cbdf813809d8d149
#
_entry.id   21e90f45a19c36e6cbdf813809d8d149
#
_cell.length_a   1.000
_cell.length_b   1.000
_cell.length_c   1.000
_cell.angle_alpha   90.00
_cell.angle_beta   90.00
_cell.angle_gamma   90.00
#
_symmetry.space_group_name_H-M   'P 1'
#
loop_
_entity.id
_entity.type
_entity.pdbx_description
1 polymer ?
#
loop_
_entity_poly.entity_id
_entity_poly.type
_entity_poly.pdbx_seq_one_letter_code
_entity_poly.pdbx_strand_id
1 'polypeptide(L)'
;MRDRRFLLTAAASIMLLLFCVLASIACGSKSVGFPTVIRSLFHLGEETFENNVVQARIPRTVFGILAGASLSVSGALMQAVTRNPIADPSILGVNTGASLFVVCGIAFFHISKGSQYIWLAFAGAALTAVLVYGLASIGGNGATPIKLALAGAAAGTALQSLVNTVMLPSTQVMDQFRFWQTGNIGGASWTDIRLLAPYFVIGFVVSICMAAPLNTLALGDEAATGLGLNVPLTRAFASLAGVLLCASTTALAGPISFVGLMVPHLFRLVIGPDMKKILPLSAVGGAALLLFADTMGRILGSPGELESGIVTALIGAPVFILIIRKAKVKSL
;
A
#
# COMPACT_ATOMS: atom_id res chain seq x y z
N MET A 1 27.55 16.25 3.29
CA MET A 1 26.98 15.87 1.97
C MET A 1 25.73 15.01 2.08
N ARG A 2 25.65 14.04 3.00
CA ARG A 2 24.52 13.10 3.14
C ARG A 2 23.21 13.79 3.59
N ASP A 3 23.31 14.77 4.49
CA ASP A 3 22.12 15.49 4.97
C ASP A 3 21.59 16.49 3.94
N ARG A 4 22.44 17.10 3.13
CA ARG A 4 22.00 17.97 2.02
C ARG A 4 21.23 17.19 0.96
N ARG A 5 21.66 15.96 0.63
CA ARG A 5 20.93 15.08 -0.29
C ARG A 5 19.56 14.69 0.27
N PHE A 6 19.50 14.36 1.55
CA PHE A 6 18.23 14.06 2.22
C PHE A 6 17.25 15.24 2.14
N LEU A 7 17.71 16.45 2.52
CA LEU A 7 16.87 17.66 2.48
C LEU A 7 16.38 17.99 1.07
N LEU A 8 17.24 17.88 0.05
CA LEU A 8 16.87 18.12 -1.33
C LEU A 8 15.85 17.07 -1.83
N THR A 9 16.06 15.80 -1.49
CA THR A 9 15.13 14.72 -1.86
C THR A 9 13.78 14.90 -1.15
N ALA A 10 13.79 15.27 0.13
CA ALA A 10 12.57 15.53 0.89
C ALA A 10 11.80 16.72 0.32
N ALA A 11 12.47 17.84 0.04
CA ALA A 11 11.85 19.01 -0.58
C ALA A 11 11.25 18.69 -1.95
N ALA A 12 12.00 17.98 -2.80
CA ALA A 12 11.50 17.55 -4.12
C ALA A 12 10.30 16.61 -4.02
N SER A 13 10.32 15.65 -3.07
CA SER A 13 9.21 14.72 -2.87
C SER A 13 7.96 15.43 -2.33
N ILE A 14 8.12 16.40 -1.43
CA ILE A 14 7.00 17.20 -0.91
C ILE A 14 6.42 18.08 -2.02
N MET A 15 7.24 18.73 -2.83
CA MET A 15 6.77 19.53 -3.96
C MET A 15 6.01 18.65 -4.97
N LEU A 16 6.53 17.45 -5.26
CA LEU A 16 5.84 16.49 -6.13
C LEU A 16 4.49 16.08 -5.55
N LEU A 17 4.42 15.78 -4.25
CA LEU A 17 3.16 15.44 -3.58
C LEU A 17 2.15 16.59 -3.68
N LEU A 18 2.57 17.81 -3.39
CA LEU A 18 1.71 19.00 -3.49
C LEU A 18 1.17 19.18 -4.92
N PHE A 19 2.05 19.02 -5.92
CA PHE A 19 1.63 19.03 -7.32
C PHE A 19 0.60 17.95 -7.62
N CYS A 20 0.84 16.70 -7.18
CA CYS A 20 -0.10 15.59 -7.38
C CYS A 20 -1.44 15.81 -6.66
N VAL A 21 -1.44 16.41 -5.47
CA VAL A 21 -2.67 16.78 -4.73
C VAL A 21 -3.49 17.80 -5.53
N LEU A 22 -2.84 18.86 -5.99
CA LEU A 22 -3.51 19.88 -6.80
C LEU A 22 -4.04 19.31 -8.12
N ALA A 23 -3.23 18.49 -8.80
CA ALA A 23 -3.62 17.79 -10.01
C ALA A 23 -4.80 16.83 -9.76
N SER A 24 -4.79 16.08 -8.65
CA SER A 24 -5.87 15.15 -8.29
C SER A 24 -7.21 15.84 -8.08
N ILE A 25 -7.21 17.05 -7.53
CA ILE A 25 -8.44 17.83 -7.30
C ILE A 25 -8.90 18.53 -8.59
N ALA A 26 -7.97 19.10 -9.37
CA ALA A 26 -8.30 19.89 -10.56
C ALA A 26 -8.57 19.02 -11.79
N CYS A 27 -7.79 17.95 -12.00
CA CYS A 27 -7.82 17.13 -13.21
C CYS A 27 -8.60 15.82 -13.00
N GLY A 28 -9.19 15.31 -14.09
CA GLY A 28 -9.91 14.04 -14.12
C GLY A 28 -10.66 13.92 -15.45
N SER A 29 -11.69 13.06 -15.52
CA SER A 29 -12.57 12.93 -16.69
C SER A 29 -13.18 14.27 -17.11
N LYS A 30 -13.38 15.20 -16.16
CA LYS A 30 -13.68 16.61 -16.40
C LYS A 30 -12.62 17.46 -15.70
N SER A 31 -11.99 18.38 -16.41
CA SER A 31 -11.07 19.37 -15.82
C SER A 31 -11.87 20.53 -15.21
N VAL A 32 -11.47 20.96 -14.01
CA VAL A 32 -12.07 22.10 -13.31
C VAL A 32 -11.02 23.20 -13.21
N GLY A 33 -11.43 24.43 -13.50
CA GLY A 33 -10.55 25.60 -13.45
C GLY A 33 -9.99 25.84 -12.04
N PHE A 34 -8.73 26.25 -11.95
CA PHE A 34 -8.05 26.51 -10.69
C PHE A 34 -8.79 27.51 -9.76
N PRO A 35 -9.42 28.61 -10.25
CA PRO A 35 -10.22 29.50 -9.42
C PRO A 35 -11.42 28.80 -8.75
N THR A 36 -12.09 27.89 -9.47
CA THR A 36 -13.21 27.11 -8.95
C THR A 36 -12.74 26.12 -7.88
N VAL A 37 -11.58 25.47 -8.08
CA VAL A 37 -10.98 24.60 -7.08
C VAL A 37 -10.71 25.34 -5.76
N ILE A 38 -10.11 26.53 -5.82
CA ILE A 38 -9.83 27.33 -4.63
C ILE A 38 -11.15 27.74 -3.93
N ARG A 39 -12.12 28.24 -4.66
CA ARG A 39 -13.42 28.63 -4.09
C ARG A 39 -14.13 27.44 -3.42
N SER A 40 -14.11 26.28 -4.06
CA SER A 40 -14.71 25.06 -3.53
C SER A 40 -14.02 24.57 -2.25
N LEU A 41 -12.69 24.65 -2.16
CA LEU A 41 -11.93 24.26 -0.97
C LEU A 41 -12.26 25.12 0.27
N PHE A 42 -12.55 26.40 0.07
CA PHE A 42 -12.92 27.32 1.14
C PHE A 42 -14.42 27.44 1.36
N HIS A 43 -15.25 26.59 0.75
CA HIS A 43 -16.72 26.65 0.79
C HIS A 43 -17.29 28.03 0.36
N LEU A 44 -16.58 28.75 -0.51
CA LEU A 44 -16.98 30.07 -1.02
C LEU A 44 -17.71 29.95 -2.39
N GLY A 45 -17.95 28.72 -2.87
CA GLY A 45 -18.58 28.46 -4.16
C GLY A 45 -20.08 28.28 -4.05
N GLU A 46 -20.83 28.75 -5.07
CA GLU A 46 -22.24 28.40 -5.26
C GLU A 46 -22.39 26.89 -5.53
N GLU A 47 -23.59 26.32 -5.33
CA GLU A 47 -23.92 24.93 -5.65
C GLU A 47 -23.91 24.71 -7.17
N THR A 48 -22.73 24.68 -7.75
CA THR A 48 -22.53 24.36 -9.15
C THR A 48 -22.08 22.91 -9.34
N PHE A 49 -22.34 22.36 -10.53
CA PHE A 49 -21.86 21.01 -10.86
C PHE A 49 -20.34 20.86 -10.64
N GLU A 50 -19.55 21.88 -10.98
CA GLU A 50 -18.10 21.87 -10.81
C GLU A 50 -17.69 21.82 -9.33
N ASN A 51 -18.43 22.54 -8.46
CA ASN A 51 -18.19 22.48 -7.01
C ASN A 51 -18.45 21.07 -6.47
N ASN A 52 -19.54 20.43 -6.88
CA ASN A 52 -19.85 19.06 -6.48
C ASN A 52 -18.78 18.06 -6.95
N VAL A 53 -18.24 18.24 -8.16
CA VAL A 53 -17.12 17.43 -8.67
C VAL A 53 -15.87 17.60 -7.80
N VAL A 54 -15.52 18.83 -7.42
CA VAL A 54 -14.37 19.08 -6.52
C VAL A 54 -14.60 18.46 -5.15
N GLN A 55 -15.78 18.65 -4.55
CA GLN A 55 -16.11 18.08 -3.23
C GLN A 55 -16.06 16.55 -3.22
N ALA A 56 -16.47 15.88 -4.29
CA ALA A 56 -16.36 14.43 -4.42
C ALA A 56 -14.89 13.95 -4.56
N ARG A 57 -14.00 14.79 -5.10
CA ARG A 57 -12.57 14.46 -5.27
C ARG A 57 -11.75 14.60 -3.97
N ILE A 58 -12.19 15.41 -3.01
CA ILE A 58 -11.45 15.64 -1.76
C ILE A 58 -11.27 14.34 -0.97
N PRO A 59 -12.31 13.56 -0.60
CA PRO A 59 -12.13 12.31 0.13
C PRO A 59 -11.29 11.29 -0.66
N ARG A 60 -11.46 11.20 -1.99
CA ARG A 60 -10.63 10.38 -2.87
C ARG A 60 -9.15 10.76 -2.78
N THR A 61 -8.84 12.06 -2.83
CA THR A 61 -7.46 12.57 -2.73
C THR A 61 -6.86 12.30 -1.36
N VAL A 62 -7.62 12.55 -0.28
CA VAL A 62 -7.18 12.27 1.10
C VAL A 62 -6.91 10.77 1.30
N PHE A 63 -7.82 9.92 0.82
CA PHE A 63 -7.61 8.49 0.88
C PHE A 63 -6.41 8.05 0.02
N GLY A 64 -6.21 8.63 -1.16
CA GLY A 64 -5.06 8.36 -2.02
C GLY A 64 -3.73 8.69 -1.33
N ILE A 65 -3.66 9.79 -0.56
CA ILE A 65 -2.49 10.12 0.27
C ILE A 65 -2.26 9.03 1.32
N LEU A 66 -3.30 8.69 2.10
CA LEU A 66 -3.21 7.68 3.16
C LEU A 66 -2.83 6.30 2.61
N ALA A 67 -3.49 5.87 1.53
CA ALA A 67 -3.28 4.59 0.89
C ALA A 67 -1.87 4.47 0.28
N GLY A 68 -1.43 5.47 -0.48
CA GLY A 68 -0.10 5.48 -1.09
C GLY A 68 1.02 5.51 -0.07
N ALA A 69 0.87 6.35 0.97
CA ALA A 69 1.80 6.40 2.10
C ALA A 69 1.87 5.05 2.83
N SER A 70 0.71 4.45 3.11
CA SER A 70 0.59 3.18 3.82
C SER A 70 1.21 2.02 3.07
N LEU A 71 0.90 1.87 1.78
CA LEU A 71 1.47 0.81 0.95
C LEU A 71 3.00 0.94 0.86
N SER A 72 3.50 2.15 0.67
CA SER A 72 4.94 2.38 0.55
C SER A 72 5.68 2.13 1.87
N VAL A 73 5.15 2.61 3.00
CA VAL A 73 5.73 2.34 4.34
C VAL A 73 5.65 0.85 4.66
N SER A 74 4.52 0.19 4.39
CA SER A 74 4.37 -1.24 4.57
C SER A 74 5.42 -2.03 3.76
N GLY A 75 5.64 -1.64 2.50
CA GLY A 75 6.71 -2.23 1.69
C GLY A 75 8.10 -2.02 2.27
N ALA A 76 8.41 -0.80 2.76
CA ALA A 76 9.69 -0.51 3.40
C ALA A 76 9.94 -1.38 4.63
N LEU A 77 8.90 -1.62 5.45
CA LEU A 77 8.96 -2.50 6.61
C LEU A 77 9.21 -3.95 6.20
N MET A 78 8.48 -4.46 5.21
CA MET A 78 8.65 -5.83 4.72
C MET A 78 10.04 -6.06 4.14
N GLN A 79 10.56 -5.11 3.36
CA GLN A 79 11.93 -5.16 2.84
C GLN A 79 12.97 -5.19 3.96
N ALA A 80 12.76 -4.45 5.05
CA ALA A 80 13.68 -4.44 6.18
C ALA A 80 13.60 -5.74 7.01
N VAL A 81 12.39 -6.23 7.30
CA VAL A 81 12.15 -7.47 8.06
C VAL A 81 12.70 -8.68 7.34
N THR A 82 12.48 -8.77 6.03
CA THR A 82 12.92 -9.92 5.21
C THR A 82 14.34 -9.75 4.68
N ARG A 83 14.96 -8.59 4.86
CA ARG A 83 16.25 -8.22 4.25
C ARG A 83 16.28 -8.46 2.73
N ASN A 84 15.12 -8.33 2.12
CA ASN A 84 14.95 -8.51 0.70
C ASN A 84 14.42 -7.20 0.08
N PRO A 85 15.18 -6.54 -0.80
CA PRO A 85 14.78 -5.25 -1.40
C PRO A 85 13.55 -5.36 -2.31
N ILE A 86 13.15 -6.56 -2.67
CA ILE A 86 11.98 -6.83 -3.52
C ILE A 86 10.79 -7.40 -2.73
N ALA A 87 10.87 -7.40 -1.39
CA ALA A 87 9.76 -7.83 -0.57
C ALA A 87 8.61 -6.83 -0.59
N ASP A 88 7.41 -7.35 -0.56
CA ASP A 88 6.14 -6.65 -0.58
C ASP A 88 5.24 -7.23 0.53
N PRO A 89 4.27 -6.49 1.09
CA PRO A 89 3.34 -7.02 2.09
C PRO A 89 2.57 -8.28 1.67
N SER A 90 2.41 -8.50 0.37
CA SER A 90 1.77 -9.70 -0.17
C SER A 90 2.51 -11.00 0.20
N ILE A 91 3.81 -10.93 0.55
CA ILE A 91 4.57 -12.08 1.07
C ILE A 91 3.90 -12.72 2.29
N LEU A 92 3.17 -11.94 3.10
CA LEU A 92 2.39 -12.46 4.23
C LEU A 92 0.96 -12.89 3.85
N GLY A 93 0.66 -12.97 2.56
CA GLY A 93 -0.65 -13.39 2.05
C GLY A 93 -1.79 -12.38 2.29
N VAL A 94 -1.47 -11.14 2.67
CA VAL A 94 -2.45 -10.09 3.02
C VAL A 94 -3.48 -9.91 1.90
N ASN A 95 -3.02 -9.71 0.68
CA ASN A 95 -3.89 -9.48 -0.48
C ASN A 95 -4.72 -10.72 -0.84
N THR A 96 -4.12 -11.92 -0.77
CA THR A 96 -4.83 -13.16 -1.12
C THR A 96 -5.85 -13.55 -0.06
N GLY A 97 -5.53 -13.30 1.21
CA GLY A 97 -6.47 -13.49 2.31
C GLY A 97 -7.66 -12.54 2.23
N ALA A 98 -7.40 -11.26 1.97
CA ALA A 98 -8.45 -10.28 1.70
C ALA A 98 -9.34 -10.72 0.53
N SER A 99 -8.73 -11.16 -0.57
CA SER A 99 -9.43 -11.65 -1.76
C SER A 99 -10.36 -12.83 -1.46
N LEU A 100 -9.88 -13.81 -0.68
CA LEU A 100 -10.69 -14.97 -0.32
C LEU A 100 -11.93 -14.56 0.49
N PHE A 101 -11.75 -13.72 1.49
CA PHE A 101 -12.88 -13.29 2.32
C PHE A 101 -13.88 -12.44 1.55
N VAL A 102 -13.41 -11.56 0.66
CA VAL A 102 -14.28 -10.74 -0.19
C VAL A 102 -15.05 -11.62 -1.17
N VAL A 103 -14.39 -12.55 -1.88
CA VAL A 103 -15.10 -13.42 -2.84
C VAL A 103 -16.09 -14.34 -2.15
N CYS A 104 -15.78 -14.85 -0.96
CA CYS A 104 -16.74 -15.60 -0.15
C CYS A 104 -17.92 -14.73 0.30
N GLY A 105 -17.65 -13.47 0.68
CA GLY A 105 -18.70 -12.50 1.01
C GLY A 105 -19.67 -12.25 -0.15
N ILE A 106 -19.14 -12.07 -1.34
CA ILE A 106 -19.95 -11.89 -2.55
C ILE A 106 -20.75 -13.17 -2.85
N ALA A 107 -20.09 -14.33 -2.84
CA ALA A 107 -20.69 -15.59 -3.27
C ALA A 107 -21.74 -16.14 -2.31
N PHE A 108 -21.49 -16.12 -1.00
CA PHE A 108 -22.33 -16.78 -0.01
C PHE A 108 -23.24 -15.82 0.77
N PHE A 109 -22.81 -14.57 0.94
CA PHE A 109 -23.56 -13.56 1.72
C PHE A 109 -24.17 -12.46 0.85
N HIS A 110 -24.00 -12.54 -0.48
CA HIS A 110 -24.56 -11.58 -1.46
C HIS A 110 -24.22 -10.11 -1.12
N ILE A 111 -23.01 -9.89 -0.63
CA ILE A 111 -22.55 -8.55 -0.25
C ILE A 111 -22.28 -7.73 -1.50
N SER A 112 -22.83 -6.51 -1.55
CA SER A 112 -22.70 -5.59 -2.70
C SER A 112 -22.18 -4.20 -2.32
N LYS A 113 -22.17 -3.85 -1.02
CA LYS A 113 -21.79 -2.51 -0.55
C LYS A 113 -20.28 -2.45 -0.22
N GLY A 114 -19.60 -1.39 -0.66
CA GLY A 114 -18.18 -1.18 -0.38
C GLY A 114 -17.80 -1.25 1.09
N SER A 115 -18.62 -0.68 2.00
CA SER A 115 -18.39 -0.73 3.45
C SER A 115 -18.40 -2.14 4.05
N GLN A 116 -19.08 -3.08 3.42
CA GLN A 116 -19.12 -4.48 3.87
C GLN A 116 -17.84 -5.22 3.43
N TYR A 117 -17.28 -4.89 2.25
CA TYR A 117 -16.01 -5.44 1.79
C TYR A 117 -14.86 -5.08 2.73
N ILE A 118 -14.87 -3.87 3.32
CA ILE A 118 -13.81 -3.40 4.24
C ILE A 118 -13.58 -4.40 5.37
N TRP A 119 -14.62 -4.81 6.07
CA TRP A 119 -14.50 -5.71 7.21
C TRP A 119 -14.04 -7.11 6.82
N LEU A 120 -14.54 -7.63 5.70
CA LEU A 120 -14.15 -8.95 5.22
C LEU A 120 -12.70 -8.94 4.72
N ALA A 121 -12.34 -7.97 3.91
CA ALA A 121 -10.97 -7.84 3.41
C ALA A 121 -9.98 -7.66 4.57
N PHE A 122 -10.32 -6.84 5.55
CA PHE A 122 -9.48 -6.63 6.72
C PHE A 122 -9.32 -7.90 7.55
N ALA A 123 -10.43 -8.61 7.82
CA ALA A 123 -10.40 -9.88 8.55
C ALA A 123 -9.60 -10.95 7.80
N GLY A 124 -9.80 -11.08 6.48
CA GLY A 124 -9.06 -12.02 5.64
C GLY A 124 -7.57 -11.72 5.60
N ALA A 125 -7.21 -10.45 5.46
CA ALA A 125 -5.82 -10.00 5.49
C ALA A 125 -5.14 -10.31 6.83
N ALA A 126 -5.80 -9.96 7.94
CA ALA A 126 -5.28 -10.16 9.29
C ALA A 126 -5.13 -11.65 9.63
N LEU A 127 -6.16 -12.46 9.39
CA LEU A 127 -6.13 -13.89 9.66
C LEU A 127 -5.05 -14.62 8.85
N THR A 128 -4.92 -14.26 7.57
CA THR A 128 -3.88 -14.86 6.71
C THR A 128 -2.48 -14.46 7.16
N ALA A 129 -2.26 -13.20 7.52
CA ALA A 129 -0.98 -12.75 8.02
C ALA A 129 -0.59 -13.47 9.33
N VAL A 130 -1.54 -13.65 10.25
CA VAL A 130 -1.32 -14.42 11.49
C VAL A 130 -1.00 -15.88 11.18
N LEU A 131 -1.74 -16.50 10.26
CA LEU A 131 -1.50 -17.87 9.82
C LEU A 131 -0.10 -18.02 9.21
N VAL A 132 0.27 -17.18 8.27
CA VAL A 132 1.59 -17.23 7.60
C VAL A 132 2.71 -16.96 8.58
N TYR A 133 2.57 -15.97 9.45
CA TYR A 133 3.56 -15.68 10.48
C TYR A 133 3.70 -16.83 11.50
N GLY A 134 2.56 -17.42 11.90
CA GLY A 134 2.52 -18.59 12.77
C GLY A 134 3.24 -19.79 12.15
N LEU A 135 2.92 -20.11 10.89
CA LEU A 135 3.61 -21.20 10.15
C LEU A 135 5.12 -20.95 10.03
N ALA A 136 5.52 -19.74 9.72
CA ALA A 136 6.93 -19.37 9.63
C ALA A 136 7.66 -19.41 10.97
N SER A 137 6.93 -19.31 12.09
CA SER A 137 7.49 -19.35 13.45
C SER A 137 7.70 -20.76 13.98
N ILE A 138 7.18 -21.80 13.31
CA ILE A 138 7.35 -23.19 13.74
C ILE A 138 8.82 -23.58 13.67
N GLY A 139 9.33 -24.18 14.78
CA GLY A 139 10.72 -24.64 14.95
C GLY A 139 11.60 -23.65 15.70
N GLY A 140 12.81 -24.10 16.09
CA GLY A 140 13.66 -23.49 17.12
C GLY A 140 14.18 -22.05 16.83
N ASN A 141 14.19 -21.60 15.58
CA ASN A 141 14.79 -20.31 15.19
C ASN A 141 13.75 -19.19 14.92
N GLY A 142 12.47 -19.41 15.26
CA GLY A 142 11.39 -18.45 15.00
C GLY A 142 11.15 -18.14 13.52
N ALA A 143 10.46 -17.02 13.25
CA ALA A 143 10.14 -16.57 11.89
C ALA A 143 11.37 -15.94 11.20
N THR A 144 12.09 -16.74 10.42
CA THR A 144 13.20 -16.24 9.60
C THR A 144 12.68 -15.68 8.27
N PRO A 145 13.43 -14.80 7.57
CA PRO A 145 13.04 -14.25 6.27
C PRO A 145 12.66 -15.32 5.24
N ILE A 146 13.43 -16.40 5.17
CA ILE A 146 13.19 -17.51 4.22
C ILE A 146 11.90 -18.26 4.58
N LYS A 147 11.67 -18.56 5.86
CA LYS A 147 10.44 -19.22 6.32
C LYS A 147 9.20 -18.35 6.03
N LEU A 148 9.29 -17.03 6.26
CA LEU A 148 8.20 -16.10 5.93
C LEU A 148 7.87 -16.12 4.43
N ALA A 149 8.89 -16.07 3.58
CA ALA A 149 8.71 -16.11 2.14
C ALA A 149 8.10 -17.43 1.65
N LEU A 150 8.59 -18.57 2.16
CA LEU A 150 8.09 -19.90 1.79
C LEU A 150 6.67 -20.14 2.30
N ALA A 151 6.39 -19.82 3.57
CA ALA A 151 5.07 -19.99 4.17
C ALA A 151 4.04 -19.09 3.45
N GLY A 152 4.43 -17.85 3.13
CA GLY A 152 3.57 -16.92 2.40
C GLY A 152 3.29 -17.35 0.96
N ALA A 153 4.30 -17.85 0.24
CA ALA A 153 4.13 -18.37 -1.10
C ALA A 153 3.19 -19.60 -1.12
N ALA A 154 3.40 -20.54 -0.19
CA ALA A 154 2.56 -21.74 -0.09
C ALA A 154 1.12 -21.39 0.30
N ALA A 155 0.93 -20.56 1.35
CA ALA A 155 -0.40 -20.10 1.77
C ALA A 155 -1.08 -19.27 0.67
N GLY A 156 -0.35 -18.35 0.03
CA GLY A 156 -0.86 -17.52 -1.05
C GLY A 156 -1.36 -18.35 -2.23
N THR A 157 -0.61 -19.38 -2.65
CA THR A 157 -1.03 -20.29 -3.74
C THR A 157 -2.28 -21.08 -3.35
N ALA A 158 -2.32 -21.63 -2.13
CA ALA A 158 -3.48 -22.36 -1.64
C ALA A 158 -4.74 -21.47 -1.57
N LEU A 159 -4.61 -20.27 -0.99
CA LEU A 159 -5.72 -19.31 -0.89
C LEU A 159 -6.18 -18.82 -2.26
N GLN A 160 -5.25 -18.59 -3.21
CA GLN A 160 -5.61 -18.21 -4.58
C GLN A 160 -6.40 -19.33 -5.30
N SER A 161 -6.06 -20.59 -5.06
CA SER A 161 -6.82 -21.72 -5.58
C SER A 161 -8.26 -21.75 -5.03
N LEU A 162 -8.43 -21.43 -3.72
CA LEU A 162 -9.75 -21.31 -3.12
C LEU A 162 -10.53 -20.10 -3.69
N VAL A 163 -9.88 -18.95 -3.89
CA VAL A 163 -10.49 -17.79 -4.56
C VAL A 163 -11.05 -18.19 -5.93
N ASN A 164 -10.24 -18.87 -6.75
CA ASN A 164 -10.66 -19.32 -8.08
C ASN A 164 -11.82 -20.31 -7.98
N THR A 165 -11.77 -21.25 -7.04
CA THR A 165 -12.84 -22.26 -6.83
C THR A 165 -14.18 -21.59 -6.50
N VAL A 166 -14.19 -20.56 -5.67
CA VAL A 166 -15.42 -19.83 -5.30
C VAL A 166 -15.90 -18.91 -6.42
N MET A 167 -14.96 -18.29 -7.16
CA MET A 167 -15.26 -17.30 -8.20
C MET A 167 -15.83 -17.93 -9.49
N LEU A 168 -15.23 -19.04 -9.96
CA LEU A 168 -15.49 -19.61 -11.30
C LEU A 168 -16.93 -20.10 -11.54
N PRO A 169 -17.68 -20.63 -10.56
CA PRO A 169 -19.02 -21.14 -10.81
C PRO A 169 -20.07 -20.08 -11.17
N SER A 170 -19.82 -18.79 -10.87
CA SER A 170 -20.78 -17.71 -11.08
C SER A 170 -20.12 -16.51 -11.78
N THR A 171 -20.63 -16.18 -12.97
CA THR A 171 -20.20 -14.99 -13.73
C THR A 171 -20.48 -13.69 -12.95
N GLN A 172 -21.59 -13.63 -12.22
CA GLN A 172 -21.93 -12.47 -11.41
C GLN A 172 -20.91 -12.26 -10.28
N VAL A 173 -20.53 -13.32 -9.57
CA VAL A 173 -19.48 -13.26 -8.53
C VAL A 173 -18.15 -12.84 -9.14
N MET A 174 -17.81 -13.42 -10.29
CA MET A 174 -16.58 -13.11 -11.01
C MET A 174 -16.51 -11.63 -11.41
N ASP A 175 -17.57 -11.05 -11.95
CA ASP A 175 -17.59 -9.66 -12.39
C ASP A 175 -17.48 -8.69 -11.20
N GLN A 176 -18.24 -8.91 -10.12
CA GLN A 176 -18.15 -8.10 -8.92
C GLN A 176 -16.78 -8.17 -8.26
N PHE A 177 -16.20 -9.37 -8.18
CA PHE A 177 -14.88 -9.57 -7.59
C PHE A 177 -13.77 -8.93 -8.44
N ARG A 178 -13.83 -9.00 -9.76
CA ARG A 178 -12.86 -8.37 -10.66
C ARG A 178 -12.77 -6.87 -10.44
N PHE A 179 -13.90 -6.17 -10.28
CA PHE A 179 -13.92 -4.73 -9.99
C PHE A 179 -13.15 -4.40 -8.71
N TRP A 180 -13.35 -5.20 -7.64
CA TRP A 180 -12.61 -5.00 -6.41
C TRP A 180 -11.12 -5.36 -6.56
N GLN A 181 -10.80 -6.41 -7.29
CA GLN A 181 -9.43 -6.92 -7.45
C GLN A 181 -8.54 -6.00 -8.30
N THR A 182 -9.08 -5.16 -9.17
CA THR A 182 -8.29 -4.22 -9.99
C THR A 182 -7.64 -3.11 -9.17
N GLY A 183 -8.15 -2.83 -7.98
CA GLY A 183 -7.62 -1.81 -7.08
C GLY A 183 -7.97 -0.39 -7.50
N ASN A 184 -8.95 0.22 -6.79
CA ASN A 184 -9.45 1.56 -7.10
C ASN A 184 -9.66 2.39 -5.83
N ILE A 185 -9.15 3.62 -5.82
CA ILE A 185 -9.37 4.57 -4.71
C ILE A 185 -10.60 5.47 -4.92
N GLY A 186 -11.30 5.35 -6.05
CA GLY A 186 -12.39 6.23 -6.45
C GLY A 186 -13.64 6.15 -5.58
N GLY A 187 -13.88 5.01 -4.92
CA GLY A 187 -15.04 4.80 -4.06
C GLY A 187 -14.90 5.31 -2.63
N ALA A 188 -13.81 6.00 -2.28
CA ALA A 188 -13.55 6.43 -0.91
C ALA A 188 -14.48 7.55 -0.45
N SER A 189 -15.13 7.34 0.71
CA SER A 189 -15.96 8.33 1.39
C SER A 189 -15.33 8.77 2.72
N TRP A 190 -15.78 9.91 3.24
CA TRP A 190 -15.36 10.38 4.57
C TRP A 190 -15.70 9.38 5.68
N THR A 191 -16.79 8.65 5.54
CA THR A 191 -17.19 7.62 6.52
C THR A 191 -16.19 6.48 6.55
N ASP A 192 -15.76 5.99 5.37
CA ASP A 192 -14.80 4.90 5.25
C ASP A 192 -13.41 5.33 5.74
N ILE A 193 -12.99 6.56 5.40
CA ILE A 193 -11.72 7.12 5.87
C ILE A 193 -11.68 7.22 7.40
N ARG A 194 -12.75 7.73 8.03
CA ARG A 194 -12.86 7.82 9.50
C ARG A 194 -12.83 6.45 10.16
N LEU A 195 -13.47 5.45 9.55
CA LEU A 195 -13.48 4.07 10.03
C LEU A 195 -12.06 3.47 10.03
N LEU A 196 -11.29 3.74 8.99
CA LEU A 196 -9.94 3.19 8.81
C LEU A 196 -8.84 4.05 9.48
N ALA A 197 -9.11 5.31 9.81
CA ALA A 197 -8.15 6.24 10.38
C ALA A 197 -7.39 5.72 11.61
N PRO A 198 -8.03 5.05 12.60
CA PRO A 198 -7.31 4.52 13.75
C PRO A 198 -6.23 3.50 13.35
N TYR A 199 -6.52 2.65 12.37
CA TYR A 199 -5.60 1.61 11.91
C TYR A 199 -4.41 2.21 11.16
N PHE A 200 -4.65 3.23 10.33
CA PHE A 200 -3.57 4.00 9.70
C PHE A 200 -2.67 4.67 10.75
N VAL A 201 -3.27 5.36 11.73
CA VAL A 201 -2.52 6.04 12.79
C VAL A 201 -1.67 5.06 13.58
N ILE A 202 -2.25 3.95 14.05
CA ILE A 202 -1.52 2.91 14.79
C ILE A 202 -0.38 2.35 13.93
N GLY A 203 -0.67 2.01 12.67
CA GLY A 203 0.33 1.47 11.74
C GLY A 203 1.49 2.43 11.52
N PHE A 204 1.25 3.72 11.30
CA PHE A 204 2.30 4.73 11.14
C PHE A 204 3.10 4.96 12.42
N VAL A 205 2.45 5.05 13.58
CA VAL A 205 3.12 5.23 14.88
C VAL A 205 4.06 4.06 15.16
N VAL A 206 3.58 2.83 15.01
CA VAL A 206 4.42 1.64 15.20
C VAL A 206 5.57 1.61 14.18
N SER A 207 5.32 1.98 12.92
CA SER A 207 6.35 2.04 11.88
C SER A 207 7.48 3.00 12.25
N ILE A 208 7.15 4.18 12.78
CA ILE A 208 8.13 5.18 13.22
C ILE A 208 8.94 4.63 14.40
N CYS A 209 8.30 4.00 15.38
CA CYS A 209 8.97 3.38 16.53
C CYS A 209 9.92 2.26 16.08
N MET A 210 9.59 1.54 15.01
CA MET A 210 10.43 0.46 14.47
C MET A 210 11.60 0.95 13.62
N ALA A 211 11.70 2.22 13.27
CA ALA A 211 12.78 2.73 12.42
C ALA A 211 14.19 2.46 12.96
N ALA A 212 14.43 2.71 14.25
CA ALA A 212 15.73 2.45 14.89
C ALA A 212 16.00 0.94 15.08
N PRO A 213 15.08 0.13 15.63
CA PRO A 213 15.24 -1.32 15.70
C PRO A 213 15.54 -1.98 14.34
N LEU A 214 14.88 -1.53 13.25
CA LEU A 214 15.12 -2.07 11.91
C LEU A 214 16.50 -1.70 11.35
N ASN A 215 17.06 -0.54 11.68
CA ASN A 215 18.44 -0.21 11.34
C ASN A 215 19.44 -1.14 12.06
N THR A 216 19.18 -1.47 13.33
CA THR A 216 19.99 -2.43 14.07
C THR A 216 19.84 -3.84 13.50
N LEU A 217 18.61 -4.25 13.14
CA LEU A 217 18.33 -5.55 12.50
C LEU A 217 19.09 -5.73 11.17
N ALA A 218 19.34 -4.63 10.43
CA ALA A 218 20.09 -4.68 9.18
C ALA A 218 21.55 -5.12 9.32
N LEU A 219 22.13 -5.09 10.55
CA LEU A 219 23.49 -5.57 10.84
C LEU A 219 23.60 -7.10 10.91
N GLY A 220 22.47 -7.80 10.94
CA GLY A 220 22.42 -9.27 11.13
C GLY A 220 21.77 -9.63 12.46
N ASP A 221 21.21 -10.86 12.54
CA ASP A 221 20.47 -11.31 13.74
C ASP A 221 21.40 -11.44 14.94
N GLU A 222 22.57 -12.01 14.74
CA GLU A 222 23.58 -12.19 15.80
C GLU A 222 24.10 -10.85 16.32
N ALA A 223 24.49 -9.95 15.41
CA ALA A 223 24.94 -8.61 15.79
C ALA A 223 23.83 -7.79 16.47
N ALA A 224 22.61 -7.85 15.97
CA ALA A 224 21.47 -7.17 16.56
C ALA A 224 21.16 -7.69 17.97
N THR A 225 21.22 -9.01 18.17
CA THR A 225 21.03 -9.64 19.49
C THR A 225 22.17 -9.26 20.45
N GLY A 226 23.42 -9.26 19.98
CA GLY A 226 24.57 -8.78 20.75
C GLY A 226 24.47 -7.32 21.21
N LEU A 227 23.74 -6.49 20.45
CA LEU A 227 23.41 -5.11 20.81
C LEU A 227 22.15 -4.99 21.71
N GLY A 228 21.59 -6.11 22.18
CA GLY A 228 20.43 -6.13 23.08
C GLY A 228 19.08 -6.04 22.37
N LEU A 229 19.02 -6.17 21.04
CA LEU A 229 17.74 -6.15 20.32
C LEU A 229 17.02 -7.50 20.44
N ASN A 230 15.74 -7.46 20.79
CA ASN A 230 14.87 -8.63 20.67
C ASN A 230 14.42 -8.79 19.22
N VAL A 231 15.18 -9.58 18.44
CA VAL A 231 14.96 -9.77 17.01
C VAL A 231 13.58 -10.33 16.68
N PRO A 232 13.06 -11.39 17.35
CA PRO A 232 11.73 -11.90 17.10
C PRO A 232 10.62 -10.86 17.32
N LEU A 233 10.70 -10.11 18.41
CA LEU A 233 9.72 -9.08 18.75
C LEU A 233 9.75 -7.92 17.76
N THR A 234 10.94 -7.48 17.35
CA THR A 234 11.12 -6.42 16.35
C THR A 234 10.51 -6.83 15.01
N ARG A 235 10.75 -8.06 14.55
CA ARG A 235 10.14 -8.59 13.34
C ARG A 235 8.63 -8.67 13.46
N ALA A 236 8.10 -9.14 14.59
CA ALA A 236 6.67 -9.25 14.81
C ALA A 236 5.97 -7.88 14.73
N PHE A 237 6.47 -6.87 15.46
CA PHE A 237 5.87 -5.54 15.46
C PHE A 237 6.01 -4.83 14.11
N ALA A 238 7.15 -4.93 13.44
CA ALA A 238 7.34 -4.35 12.11
C ALA A 238 6.44 -5.03 11.07
N SER A 239 6.30 -6.36 11.12
CA SER A 239 5.38 -7.09 10.25
C SER A 239 3.92 -6.73 10.52
N LEU A 240 3.53 -6.64 11.80
CA LEU A 240 2.18 -6.25 12.19
C LEU A 240 1.83 -4.85 11.69
N ALA A 241 2.73 -3.88 11.86
CA ALA A 241 2.54 -2.52 11.33
C ALA A 241 2.39 -2.51 9.81
N GLY A 242 3.24 -3.26 9.11
CA GLY A 242 3.16 -3.39 7.66
C GLY A 242 1.86 -4.04 7.19
N VAL A 243 1.43 -5.12 7.84
CA VAL A 243 0.15 -5.78 7.57
C VAL A 243 -1.02 -4.83 7.84
N LEU A 244 -1.01 -4.11 8.96
CA LEU A 244 -2.07 -3.19 9.34
C LEU A 244 -2.26 -2.08 8.31
N LEU A 245 -1.15 -1.45 7.86
CA LEU A 245 -1.15 -0.41 6.83
C LEU A 245 -1.63 -0.94 5.47
N CYS A 246 -1.14 -2.11 5.05
CA CYS A 246 -1.53 -2.74 3.80
C CYS A 246 -3.00 -3.17 3.84
N ALA A 247 -3.44 -3.85 4.91
CA ALA A 247 -4.81 -4.32 5.07
C ALA A 247 -5.82 -3.17 5.09
N SER A 248 -5.50 -2.05 5.78
CA SER A 248 -6.36 -0.87 5.80
C SER A 248 -6.55 -0.26 4.42
N THR A 249 -5.51 -0.27 3.59
CA THR A 249 -5.59 0.20 2.20
C THR A 249 -6.37 -0.79 1.34
N THR A 250 -5.99 -2.08 1.39
CA THR A 250 -6.61 -3.14 0.57
C THR A 250 -8.09 -3.31 0.90
N ALA A 251 -8.49 -3.10 2.15
CA ALA A 251 -9.87 -3.22 2.59
C ALA A 251 -10.82 -2.27 1.84
N LEU A 252 -10.40 -1.04 1.57
CA LEU A 252 -11.21 -0.05 0.86
C LEU A 252 -10.92 0.01 -0.65
N ALA A 253 -9.63 -0.02 -1.01
CA ALA A 253 -9.20 0.16 -2.39
C ALA A 253 -9.09 -1.14 -3.19
N GLY A 254 -9.12 -2.30 -2.54
CA GLY A 254 -8.64 -3.54 -3.14
C GLY A 254 -7.11 -3.61 -3.20
N PRO A 255 -6.54 -4.68 -3.77
CA PRO A 255 -5.10 -4.86 -3.84
C PRO A 255 -4.46 -3.91 -4.87
N ILE A 256 -3.53 -3.07 -4.42
CA ILE A 256 -2.73 -2.18 -5.26
C ILE A 256 -1.27 -2.62 -5.16
N SER A 257 -0.67 -2.92 -6.30
CA SER A 257 0.70 -3.44 -6.40
C SER A 257 1.73 -2.37 -6.73
N PHE A 258 3.02 -2.71 -6.60
CA PHE A 258 4.20 -1.93 -6.95
C PHE A 258 4.51 -0.70 -6.10
N VAL A 259 3.56 -0.02 -5.48
CA VAL A 259 3.81 1.17 -4.65
C VAL A 259 4.77 0.82 -3.51
N GLY A 260 4.48 -0.24 -2.75
CA GLY A 260 5.30 -0.71 -1.64
C GLY A 260 6.64 -1.30 -2.04
N LEU A 261 6.74 -1.80 -3.25
CA LEU A 261 7.96 -2.39 -3.76
C LEU A 261 8.92 -1.34 -4.32
N MET A 262 8.42 -0.44 -5.15
CA MET A 262 9.24 0.47 -5.95
C MET A 262 9.71 1.70 -5.16
N VAL A 263 8.80 2.36 -4.45
CA VAL A 263 9.08 3.67 -3.83
C VAL A 263 10.18 3.59 -2.75
N PRO A 264 10.12 2.69 -1.74
CA PRO A 264 11.17 2.60 -0.74
C PRO A 264 12.50 2.15 -1.33
N HIS A 265 12.48 1.32 -2.38
CA HIS A 265 13.69 0.90 -3.07
C HIS A 265 14.38 2.08 -3.77
N LEU A 266 13.62 2.93 -4.48
CA LEU A 266 14.16 4.13 -5.12
C LEU A 266 14.80 5.07 -4.09
N PHE A 267 14.13 5.34 -2.96
CA PHE A 267 14.72 6.18 -1.91
C PHE A 267 15.99 5.55 -1.32
N ARG A 268 16.02 4.24 -1.13
CA ARG A 268 17.22 3.55 -0.63
C ARG A 268 18.42 3.75 -1.56
N LEU A 269 18.22 3.77 -2.87
CA LEU A 269 19.29 4.05 -3.85
C LEU A 269 19.80 5.49 -3.77
N VAL A 270 18.94 6.46 -3.44
CA VAL A 270 19.29 7.90 -3.43
C VAL A 270 19.92 8.33 -2.10
N ILE A 271 19.32 7.93 -0.97
CA ILE A 271 19.69 8.42 0.37
C ILE A 271 20.40 7.38 1.25
N GLY A 272 20.45 6.11 0.80
CA GLY A 272 21.01 4.98 1.56
C GLY A 272 19.98 4.24 2.42
N PRO A 273 20.41 3.25 3.22
CA PRO A 273 19.53 2.28 3.86
C PRO A 273 18.91 2.72 5.20
N ASP A 274 19.10 3.96 5.65
CA ASP A 274 18.62 4.44 6.96
C ASP A 274 17.09 4.50 7.03
N MET A 275 16.46 3.62 7.81
CA MET A 275 15.02 3.53 7.97
C MET A 275 14.39 4.81 8.55
N LYS A 276 15.12 5.58 9.37
CA LYS A 276 14.63 6.87 9.88
C LYS A 276 14.38 7.89 8.77
N LYS A 277 15.12 7.75 7.66
CA LYS A 277 14.99 8.61 6.47
C LYS A 277 14.08 7.98 5.41
N ILE A 278 14.15 6.65 5.25
CA ILE A 278 13.36 5.91 4.25
C ILE A 278 11.86 5.97 4.56
N LEU A 279 11.44 5.72 5.82
CA LEU A 279 10.02 5.64 6.15
C LEU A 279 9.25 6.94 5.82
N PRO A 280 9.68 8.14 6.27
CA PRO A 280 8.96 9.37 5.94
C PRO A 280 9.00 9.70 4.44
N LEU A 281 10.13 9.48 3.76
CA LEU A 281 10.21 9.70 2.32
C LEU A 281 9.33 8.72 1.55
N SER A 282 9.28 7.46 1.99
CA SER A 282 8.41 6.45 1.39
C SER A 282 6.93 6.83 1.54
N ALA A 283 6.54 7.37 2.69
CA ALA A 283 5.17 7.85 2.88
C ALA A 283 4.82 8.96 1.88
N VAL A 284 5.67 9.97 1.76
CA VAL A 284 5.46 11.09 0.82
C VAL A 284 5.52 10.63 -0.63
N GLY A 285 6.51 9.84 -1.00
CA GLY A 285 6.67 9.35 -2.37
C GLY A 285 5.58 8.36 -2.79
N GLY A 286 5.13 7.50 -1.88
CA GLY A 286 4.03 6.57 -2.13
C GLY A 286 2.70 7.29 -2.33
N ALA A 287 2.42 8.30 -1.52
CA ALA A 287 1.27 9.19 -1.68
C ALA A 287 1.29 9.89 -3.05
N ALA A 288 2.42 10.48 -3.42
CA ALA A 288 2.59 11.15 -4.71
C ALA A 288 2.38 10.19 -5.89
N LEU A 289 2.99 9.00 -5.83
CA LEU A 289 2.86 7.99 -6.90
C LEU A 289 1.42 7.52 -7.08
N LEU A 290 0.71 7.22 -5.99
CA LEU A 290 -0.66 6.72 -6.08
C LEU A 290 -1.62 7.80 -6.58
N LEU A 291 -1.48 9.05 -6.11
CA LEU A 291 -2.27 10.17 -6.62
C LEU A 291 -1.98 10.45 -8.09
N PHE A 292 -0.72 10.37 -8.51
CA PHE A 292 -0.34 10.50 -9.91
C PHE A 292 -1.00 9.41 -10.76
N ALA A 293 -0.91 8.15 -10.33
CA ALA A 293 -1.50 7.02 -11.03
C ALA A 293 -3.03 7.14 -11.14
N ASP A 294 -3.69 7.55 -10.05
CA ASP A 294 -5.13 7.77 -10.03
C ASP A 294 -5.56 8.91 -10.97
N THR A 295 -4.84 10.03 -10.93
CA THR A 295 -5.13 11.18 -11.81
C THR A 295 -4.93 10.81 -13.28
N MET A 296 -3.86 10.10 -13.60
CA MET A 296 -3.60 9.59 -14.96
C MET A 296 -4.67 8.59 -15.41
N GLY A 297 -5.12 7.70 -14.50
CA GLY A 297 -6.19 6.76 -14.79
C GLY A 297 -7.50 7.45 -15.16
N ARG A 298 -7.85 8.54 -14.48
CA ARG A 298 -9.04 9.37 -14.78
C ARG A 298 -8.92 10.15 -16.10
N ILE A 299 -7.72 10.58 -16.45
CA ILE A 299 -7.49 11.33 -17.71
C ILE A 299 -7.49 10.35 -18.90
N LEU A 300 -6.73 9.26 -18.80
CA LEU A 300 -6.56 8.30 -19.91
C LEU A 300 -7.81 7.45 -20.16
N GLY A 301 -8.59 7.18 -19.12
CA GLY A 301 -9.82 6.38 -19.20
C GLY A 301 -11.05 7.17 -19.61
N SER A 302 -10.97 8.49 -19.80
CA SER A 302 -12.13 9.34 -20.11
C SER A 302 -12.91 8.87 -21.36
N PRO A 303 -14.27 8.81 -21.34
CA PRO A 303 -15.18 9.28 -20.28
C PRO A 303 -15.33 8.35 -19.07
N GLY A 304 -14.80 7.13 -19.11
CA GLY A 304 -14.68 6.23 -17.96
C GLY A 304 -13.47 6.57 -17.09
N GLU A 305 -13.08 5.63 -16.24
CA GLU A 305 -11.89 5.73 -15.43
C GLU A 305 -11.10 4.42 -15.53
N LEU A 306 -9.77 4.51 -15.67
CA LEU A 306 -8.88 3.36 -15.48
C LEU A 306 -8.52 3.27 -13.99
N GLU A 307 -8.64 2.09 -13.43
CA GLU A 307 -8.35 1.85 -12.02
C GLU A 307 -6.88 2.16 -11.69
N SER A 308 -6.66 2.80 -10.55
CA SER A 308 -5.34 3.21 -10.08
C SER A 308 -4.38 2.03 -9.92
N GLY A 309 -4.87 0.83 -9.58
CA GLY A 309 -4.08 -0.40 -9.51
C GLY A 309 -3.51 -0.83 -10.86
N ILE A 310 -4.25 -0.65 -11.96
CA ILE A 310 -3.77 -0.94 -13.31
C ILE A 310 -2.65 0.03 -13.69
N VAL A 311 -2.85 1.33 -13.43
CA VAL A 311 -1.86 2.36 -13.77
C VAL A 311 -0.58 2.20 -12.93
N THR A 312 -0.70 1.89 -11.64
CA THR A 312 0.49 1.61 -10.79
C THR A 312 1.26 0.39 -11.29
N ALA A 313 0.58 -0.66 -11.77
CA ALA A 313 1.23 -1.83 -12.34
C ALA A 313 1.93 -1.50 -13.68
N LEU A 314 1.28 -0.73 -14.53
CA LEU A 314 1.83 -0.30 -15.82
C LEU A 314 3.11 0.54 -15.67
N ILE A 315 3.16 1.41 -14.67
CA ILE A 315 4.35 2.21 -14.36
C ILE A 315 5.37 1.38 -13.59
N GLY A 316 4.90 0.61 -12.61
CA GLY A 316 5.76 -0.10 -11.67
C GLY A 316 6.55 -1.23 -12.29
N ALA A 317 5.95 -2.03 -13.17
CA ALA A 317 6.61 -3.17 -13.77
C ALA A 317 7.83 -2.78 -14.63
N PRO A 318 7.77 -1.81 -15.57
CA PRO A 318 8.94 -1.36 -16.31
C PRO A 318 10.02 -0.74 -15.42
N VAL A 319 9.63 0.10 -14.46
CA VAL A 319 10.59 0.73 -13.53
C VAL A 319 11.30 -0.33 -12.71
N PHE A 320 10.57 -1.33 -12.23
CA PHE A 320 11.14 -2.43 -11.45
C PHE A 320 12.13 -3.29 -12.28
N ILE A 321 11.79 -3.61 -13.52
CA ILE A 321 12.71 -4.31 -14.45
C ILE A 321 13.99 -3.51 -14.64
N LEU A 322 13.89 -2.19 -14.84
CA LEU A 322 15.06 -1.32 -14.99
C LEU A 322 15.92 -1.29 -13.73
N ILE A 323 15.30 -1.28 -12.54
CA ILE A 323 16.01 -1.32 -11.26
C ILE A 323 16.80 -2.63 -11.12
N ILE A 324 16.16 -3.78 -11.37
CA ILE A 324 16.81 -5.09 -11.28
C ILE A 324 17.98 -5.20 -12.26
N ARG A 325 17.81 -4.76 -13.50
CA ARG A 325 18.87 -4.78 -14.52
C ARG A 325 20.09 -3.94 -14.14
N LYS A 326 19.89 -2.80 -13.43
CA LYS A 326 20.96 -1.91 -12.98
C LYS A 326 21.54 -2.29 -11.62
N ALA A 327 20.79 -2.98 -10.79
CA ALA A 327 21.32 -3.56 -9.57
C ALA A 327 22.30 -4.66 -9.99
N LYS A 328 23.61 -4.37 -9.96
CA LYS A 328 24.62 -5.43 -9.97
C LYS A 328 24.26 -6.34 -8.82
N VAL A 329 23.86 -7.57 -9.16
CA VAL A 329 23.67 -8.63 -8.18
C VAL A 329 25.02 -8.80 -7.50
N LYS A 330 25.22 -8.17 -6.34
CA LYS A 330 26.27 -8.59 -5.42
C LYS A 330 25.80 -9.96 -4.97
N SER A 331 26.41 -10.99 -5.57
CA SER A 331 26.30 -12.35 -5.10
C SER A 331 26.49 -12.34 -3.59
N LEU A 332 25.52 -12.87 -2.89
CA LEU A 332 25.60 -13.25 -1.50
C LEU A 332 26.75 -14.24 -1.28
#